data_42b440720616f6c81c1f37776cdb3754
#
_entry.id   42b440720616f6c81c1f37776cdb3754
#
_cell.length_a   1.000
_cell.length_b   1.000
_cell.length_c   1.000
_cell.angle_alpha   90.00
_cell.angle_beta   90.00
_cell.angle_gamma   90.00
#
_symmetry.space_group_name_H-M   'P 1'
#
loop_
_entity.id
_entity.type
_entity.pdbx_description
1 polymer ?
#
loop_
_entity_poly.entity_id
_entity_poly.type
_entity_poly.pdbx_seq_one_letter_code
_entity_poly.pdbx_strand_id
1 'polypeptide(L)'
;MRKSFTVDEDFNNSRLDKWFKQKVINLPHSLIEKFIRNNKIKINKKKTKSSYRLQTGDLVEIFDINKFKPIDEKKKIKYLPKKREIGSYDKYVLEDNENFIVINKPTGIPVQSGTKSFKNIIDILKNTKYFENSKPFIVHRLDKETSGAVSYTHL
;
A
#
# COMPACT_ATOMS: atom_id res chain seq x y z
N MET A 1 29.85 -4.21 -7.01
CA MET A 1 29.58 -3.68 -8.35
C MET A 1 28.77 -2.38 -8.21
N ARG A 2 29.17 -1.31 -8.92
CA ARG A 2 28.48 0.00 -8.96
C ARG A 2 27.73 0.11 -10.27
N LYS A 3 26.48 0.62 -10.24
CA LYS A 3 25.74 1.05 -11.42
C LYS A 3 25.33 2.51 -11.26
N SER A 4 25.32 3.22 -12.38
CA SER A 4 24.91 4.64 -12.44
C SER A 4 23.78 4.78 -13.45
N PHE A 5 22.82 5.63 -13.14
CA PHE A 5 21.66 5.93 -13.95
C PHE A 5 21.48 7.44 -14.01
N THR A 6 21.27 7.98 -15.18
CA THR A 6 20.88 9.37 -15.37
C THR A 6 19.35 9.46 -15.35
N VAL A 7 18.82 10.44 -14.65
CA VAL A 7 17.37 10.68 -14.55
C VAL A 7 16.89 11.35 -15.84
N ASP A 8 15.94 10.71 -16.52
CA ASP A 8 15.26 11.20 -17.71
C ASP A 8 14.13 12.17 -17.37
N GLU A 9 13.65 12.90 -18.35
CA GLU A 9 12.63 13.93 -18.21
C GLU A 9 11.30 13.37 -17.63
N ASP A 10 10.93 12.14 -17.98
CA ASP A 10 9.73 11.45 -17.48
C ASP A 10 9.70 11.32 -15.95
N PHE A 11 10.86 11.39 -15.30
CA PHE A 11 10.99 11.27 -13.84
C PHE A 11 11.35 12.59 -13.16
N ASN A 12 11.27 13.71 -13.89
CA ASN A 12 11.44 15.01 -13.27
C ASN A 12 10.44 15.21 -12.13
N ASN A 13 10.91 15.73 -10.99
CA ASN A 13 10.14 15.89 -9.76
C ASN A 13 9.56 14.61 -9.14
N SER A 14 9.91 13.42 -9.62
CA SER A 14 9.54 12.15 -9.02
C SER A 14 10.32 11.88 -7.74
N ARG A 15 9.71 11.19 -6.79
CA ARG A 15 10.43 10.76 -5.59
C ARG A 15 11.45 9.66 -5.93
N LEU A 16 12.62 9.72 -5.31
CA LEU A 16 13.68 8.72 -5.49
C LEU A 16 13.22 7.29 -5.23
N ASP A 17 12.43 7.06 -4.17
CA ASP A 17 11.91 5.72 -3.84
C ASP A 17 10.95 5.17 -4.90
N LYS A 18 10.12 6.04 -5.51
CA LYS A 18 9.22 5.67 -6.61
C LYS A 18 10.02 5.35 -7.88
N TRP A 19 10.94 6.24 -8.25
CA TRP A 19 11.83 6.04 -9.40
C TRP A 19 12.64 4.75 -9.28
N PHE A 20 13.22 4.50 -8.09
CA PHE A 20 14.03 3.31 -7.85
C PHE A 20 13.24 2.01 -8.09
N LYS A 21 11.98 1.96 -7.64
CA LYS A 21 11.11 0.80 -7.87
C LYS A 21 10.81 0.56 -9.34
N GLN A 22 10.68 1.61 -10.12
CA GLN A 22 10.28 1.51 -11.53
C GLN A 22 11.46 1.25 -12.45
N LYS A 23 12.58 1.94 -12.23
CA LYS A 23 13.74 1.90 -13.15
C LYS A 23 14.82 0.91 -12.76
N VAL A 24 14.91 0.55 -11.49
CA VAL A 24 16.02 -0.31 -11.02
C VAL A 24 15.51 -1.68 -10.62
N ILE A 25 14.72 -1.75 -9.57
CA ILE A 25 14.19 -3.01 -9.03
C ILE A 25 13.05 -2.74 -8.05
N ASN A 26 11.99 -3.53 -8.13
CA ASN A 26 10.86 -3.41 -7.21
C ASN A 26 11.22 -3.98 -5.83
N LEU A 27 11.49 -3.08 -4.87
CA LEU A 27 11.78 -3.42 -3.48
C LEU A 27 10.78 -2.76 -2.53
N PRO A 28 10.58 -3.31 -1.31
CA PRO A 28 9.85 -2.60 -0.25
C PRO A 28 10.50 -1.26 0.06
N HIS A 29 9.66 -0.28 0.40
CA HIS A 29 10.12 1.05 0.79
C HIS A 29 11.14 1.01 1.94
N SER A 30 10.89 0.20 2.98
CA SER A 30 11.79 0.03 4.11
C SER A 30 13.19 -0.46 3.73
N LEU A 31 13.27 -1.31 2.70
CA LEU A 31 14.54 -1.81 2.21
C LEU A 31 15.29 -0.74 1.42
N ILE A 32 14.59 0.01 0.57
CA ILE A 32 15.15 1.15 -0.16
C ILE A 32 15.70 2.19 0.84
N GLU A 33 14.95 2.52 1.88
CA GLU A 33 15.40 3.43 2.94
C GLU A 33 16.64 2.91 3.67
N LYS A 34 16.70 1.62 3.98
CA LYS A 34 17.89 1.00 4.58
C LYS A 34 19.12 1.16 3.69
N PHE A 35 18.97 0.98 2.37
CA PHE A 35 20.09 1.14 1.43
C PHE A 35 20.52 2.59 1.29
N ILE A 36 19.59 3.54 1.27
CA ILE A 36 19.88 4.98 1.26
C ILE A 36 20.63 5.37 2.53
N ARG A 37 20.13 4.96 3.72
CA ARG A 37 20.76 5.23 5.00
C ARG A 37 22.17 4.66 5.10
N ASN A 38 22.40 3.50 4.51
CA ASN A 38 23.72 2.86 4.45
C ASN A 38 24.62 3.41 3.32
N ASN A 39 24.27 4.55 2.71
CA ASN A 39 25.00 5.19 1.61
C ASN A 39 25.20 4.29 0.36
N LYS A 40 24.34 3.28 0.17
CA LYS A 40 24.35 2.41 -0.99
C LYS A 40 23.65 3.02 -2.20
N ILE A 41 22.91 4.11 -1.99
CA ILE A 41 22.27 4.92 -3.03
C ILE A 41 22.68 6.37 -2.79
N LYS A 42 23.22 7.02 -3.82
CA LYS A 42 23.65 8.43 -3.79
C LYS A 42 23.12 9.16 -5.02
N ILE A 43 22.94 10.46 -4.89
CA ILE A 43 22.61 11.35 -6.01
C ILE A 43 23.71 12.38 -6.16
N ASN A 44 24.26 12.50 -7.37
CA ASN A 44 25.36 13.44 -7.68
C ASN A 44 26.51 13.28 -6.67
N LYS A 45 26.86 12.03 -6.33
CA LYS A 45 27.89 11.64 -5.35
C LYS A 45 27.57 12.03 -3.89
N LYS A 46 26.42 12.66 -3.61
CA LYS A 46 26.01 13.12 -2.27
C LYS A 46 25.03 12.14 -1.60
N LYS A 47 25.00 12.16 -0.28
CA LYS A 47 23.98 11.46 0.50
C LYS A 47 22.60 12.05 0.20
N THR A 48 21.58 11.20 0.24
CA THR A 48 20.22 11.58 -0.10
C THR A 48 19.19 10.97 0.85
N LYS A 49 17.90 11.34 0.67
CA LYS A 49 16.75 10.77 1.38
C LYS A 49 15.81 10.10 0.38
N SER A 50 14.99 9.14 0.82
CA SER A 50 14.01 8.44 -0.01
C SER A 50 12.98 9.38 -0.65
N SER A 51 12.66 10.47 0.05
CA SER A 51 11.73 11.52 -0.37
C SER A 51 12.35 12.57 -1.32
N TYR A 52 13.64 12.47 -1.65
CA TYR A 52 14.28 13.41 -2.56
C TYR A 52 13.53 13.47 -3.90
N ARG A 53 13.29 14.69 -4.38
CA ARG A 53 12.68 14.95 -5.68
C ARG A 53 13.76 15.02 -6.74
N LEU A 54 13.78 14.02 -7.60
CA LEU A 54 14.76 13.91 -8.68
C LEU A 54 14.57 15.04 -9.70
N GLN A 55 15.67 15.49 -10.25
CA GLN A 55 15.68 16.44 -11.37
C GLN A 55 16.25 15.75 -12.61
N THR A 56 15.80 16.17 -13.78
CA THR A 56 16.37 15.70 -15.05
C THR A 56 17.86 15.93 -15.06
N GLY A 57 18.63 14.91 -15.43
CA GLY A 57 20.08 14.94 -15.41
C GLY A 57 20.74 14.54 -14.09
N ASP A 58 19.98 14.34 -13.00
CA ASP A 58 20.56 13.80 -11.77
C ASP A 58 21.23 12.45 -12.01
N LEU A 59 22.42 12.25 -11.47
CA LEU A 59 23.16 10.99 -11.53
C LEU A 59 22.89 10.16 -10.26
N VAL A 60 22.10 9.11 -10.39
CA VAL A 60 21.82 8.15 -9.32
C VAL A 60 22.85 7.03 -9.34
N GLU A 61 23.63 6.92 -8.28
CA GLU A 61 24.68 5.91 -8.12
C GLU A 61 24.22 4.85 -7.13
N ILE A 62 24.31 3.57 -7.52
CA ILE A 62 23.88 2.43 -6.72
C ILE A 62 25.07 1.50 -6.51
N PHE A 63 25.40 1.25 -5.26
CA PHE A 63 26.49 0.37 -4.84
C PHE A 63 25.96 -0.99 -4.40
N ASP A 64 26.70 -2.05 -4.71
CA ASP A 64 26.39 -3.43 -4.33
C ASP A 64 25.01 -3.92 -4.86
N ILE A 65 24.68 -3.54 -6.09
CA ILE A 65 23.36 -3.82 -6.68
C ILE A 65 22.99 -5.31 -6.64
N ASN A 66 23.97 -6.20 -6.67
CA ASN A 66 23.74 -7.65 -6.61
C ASN A 66 23.18 -8.13 -5.25
N LYS A 67 23.27 -7.30 -4.20
CA LYS A 67 22.67 -7.58 -2.90
C LYS A 67 21.17 -7.25 -2.86
N PHE A 68 20.65 -6.58 -3.89
CA PHE A 68 19.25 -6.25 -4.03
C PHE A 68 18.54 -7.45 -4.65
N LYS A 69 17.91 -8.27 -3.84
CA LYS A 69 17.06 -9.35 -4.34
C LYS A 69 15.64 -8.81 -4.53
N PRO A 70 15.02 -8.96 -5.71
CA PRO A 70 13.62 -8.66 -5.88
C PRO A 70 12.83 -9.46 -4.86
N ILE A 71 11.78 -8.87 -4.32
CA ILE A 71 10.80 -9.68 -3.62
C ILE A 71 9.97 -10.34 -4.70
N ASP A 72 10.02 -11.67 -4.75
CA ASP A 72 9.00 -12.43 -5.43
C ASP A 72 7.66 -11.90 -4.92
N GLU A 73 6.83 -11.41 -5.82
CA GLU A 73 5.47 -11.01 -5.48
C GLU A 73 4.77 -12.27 -4.96
N LYS A 74 4.84 -12.45 -3.63
CA LYS A 74 4.03 -13.47 -2.98
C LYS A 74 2.61 -13.18 -3.44
N LYS A 75 2.01 -14.09 -4.20
CA LYS A 75 0.62 -14.02 -4.63
C LYS A 75 -0.17 -13.58 -3.41
N LYS A 76 -0.75 -12.37 -3.45
CA LYS A 76 -1.58 -11.88 -2.35
C LYS A 76 -2.71 -12.87 -2.21
N ILE A 77 -2.70 -13.67 -1.16
CA ILE A 77 -3.80 -14.57 -0.85
C ILE A 77 -4.99 -13.65 -0.58
N LYS A 78 -5.93 -13.61 -1.53
CA LYS A 78 -7.18 -12.88 -1.34
C LYS A 78 -8.03 -13.67 -0.35
N TYR A 79 -8.44 -13.02 0.70
CA TYR A 79 -9.44 -13.56 1.59
C TYR A 79 -10.79 -13.62 0.86
N LEU A 80 -11.42 -14.81 0.86
CA LEU A 80 -12.77 -15.00 0.34
C LEU A 80 -13.67 -15.34 1.54
N PRO A 81 -14.57 -14.42 1.95
CA PRO A 81 -15.45 -14.66 3.08
C PRO A 81 -16.47 -15.76 2.78
N LYS A 82 -16.83 -16.55 3.78
CA LYS A 82 -17.89 -17.55 3.68
C LYS A 82 -19.28 -16.87 3.71
N LYS A 83 -20.29 -17.46 3.05
CA LYS A 83 -21.66 -16.92 3.02
C LYS A 83 -22.22 -16.59 4.43
N ARG A 84 -22.00 -17.48 5.39
CA ARG A 84 -22.42 -17.26 6.80
C ARG A 84 -21.78 -16.03 7.43
N GLU A 85 -20.55 -15.75 7.06
CA GLU A 85 -19.81 -14.59 7.56
C GLU A 85 -20.34 -13.30 6.97
N ILE A 86 -20.62 -13.30 5.65
CA ILE A 86 -21.19 -12.15 4.95
C ILE A 86 -22.49 -11.71 5.65
N GLY A 87 -23.45 -12.60 5.83
CA GLY A 87 -24.73 -12.29 6.48
C GLY A 87 -24.60 -11.87 7.95
N SER A 88 -23.53 -12.29 8.64
CA SER A 88 -23.30 -11.88 10.02
C SER A 88 -22.91 -10.40 10.19
N TYR A 89 -22.54 -9.72 9.10
CA TYR A 89 -22.13 -8.30 9.14
C TYR A 89 -23.31 -7.32 9.03
N ASP A 90 -24.48 -7.75 8.61
CA ASP A 90 -25.68 -6.90 8.56
C ASP A 90 -26.00 -6.28 9.93
N LYS A 91 -25.76 -6.99 11.02
CA LYS A 91 -25.96 -6.50 12.39
C LYS A 91 -25.00 -5.36 12.80
N TYR A 92 -23.94 -5.14 12.08
CA TYR A 92 -22.98 -4.07 12.34
C TYR A 92 -23.26 -2.83 11.49
N VAL A 93 -24.19 -2.89 10.53
CA VAL A 93 -24.56 -1.72 9.73
C VAL A 93 -25.33 -0.75 10.61
N LEU A 94 -24.85 0.48 10.73
CA LEU A 94 -25.48 1.57 11.46
C LEU A 94 -26.32 2.44 10.52
N GLU A 95 -25.84 2.67 9.31
CA GLU A 95 -26.47 3.48 8.28
C GLU A 95 -26.05 2.97 6.91
N ASP A 96 -26.97 3.02 5.95
CA ASP A 96 -26.75 2.70 4.55
C ASP A 96 -27.61 3.62 3.67
N ASN A 97 -26.98 4.27 2.70
CA ASN A 97 -27.65 5.12 1.72
C ASN A 97 -26.87 5.10 0.37
N GLU A 98 -27.34 5.85 -0.62
CA GLU A 98 -26.75 5.86 -1.97
C GLU A 98 -25.28 6.26 -2.02
N ASN A 99 -24.79 7.03 -1.05
CA ASN A 99 -23.46 7.61 -1.06
C ASN A 99 -22.46 6.85 -0.16
N PHE A 100 -22.93 6.33 0.96
CA PHE A 100 -22.06 5.68 1.93
C PHE A 100 -22.78 4.65 2.80
N ILE A 101 -21.99 3.79 3.41
CA ILE A 101 -22.40 2.89 4.49
C ILE A 101 -21.54 3.14 5.72
N VAL A 102 -22.17 3.12 6.91
CA VAL A 102 -21.48 3.21 8.20
C VAL A 102 -21.59 1.88 8.92
N ILE A 103 -20.46 1.35 9.35
CA ILE A 103 -20.36 0.07 10.05
C ILE A 103 -19.83 0.30 11.47
N ASN A 104 -20.50 -0.25 12.47
CA ASN A 104 -19.94 -0.40 13.81
C ASN A 104 -18.91 -1.54 13.80
N LYS A 105 -17.65 -1.18 13.53
CA LYS A 105 -16.57 -2.16 13.41
C LYS A 105 -16.34 -2.90 14.72
N PRO A 106 -16.43 -4.24 14.77
CA PRO A 106 -16.02 -4.99 15.97
C PRO A 106 -14.51 -4.96 16.15
N THR A 107 -14.04 -5.23 17.35
CA THR A 107 -12.62 -5.46 17.65
C THR A 107 -12.10 -6.72 16.95
N GLY A 108 -10.80 -6.83 16.82
CA GLY A 108 -10.14 -8.04 16.30
C GLY A 108 -10.10 -8.17 14.79
N ILE A 109 -10.77 -7.28 14.03
CA ILE A 109 -10.73 -7.28 12.56
C ILE A 109 -10.24 -5.93 12.03
N PRO A 110 -9.23 -5.90 11.14
CA PRO A 110 -8.77 -4.67 10.50
C PRO A 110 -9.74 -4.18 9.43
N VAL A 111 -9.77 -2.89 9.20
CA VAL A 111 -10.57 -2.24 8.14
C VAL A 111 -10.16 -2.75 6.76
N GLN A 112 -8.85 -2.86 6.50
CA GLN A 112 -8.30 -3.33 5.23
C GLN A 112 -7.20 -4.38 5.45
N SER A 113 -6.86 -5.14 4.41
CA SER A 113 -5.78 -6.12 4.47
C SER A 113 -4.44 -5.47 4.78
N GLY A 114 -3.63 -6.14 5.59
CA GLY A 114 -2.26 -5.77 5.92
C GLY A 114 -1.30 -6.93 5.69
N THR A 115 -0.04 -6.73 6.00
CA THR A 115 1.03 -7.73 5.79
C THR A 115 0.81 -9.05 6.55
N LYS A 116 0.09 -9.00 7.68
CA LYS A 116 -0.12 -10.15 8.58
C LYS A 116 -1.61 -10.51 8.78
N SER A 117 -2.53 -9.82 8.11
CA SER A 117 -3.96 -10.06 8.26
C SER A 117 -4.64 -10.10 6.90
N PHE A 118 -5.15 -11.26 6.53
CA PHE A 118 -5.85 -11.46 5.26
C PHE A 118 -7.33 -11.12 5.40
N LYS A 119 -7.96 -11.53 6.52
CA LYS A 119 -9.35 -11.23 6.81
C LYS A 119 -9.49 -9.75 7.20
N ASN A 120 -10.40 -9.02 6.53
CA ASN A 120 -10.66 -7.60 6.78
C ASN A 120 -12.08 -7.22 6.37
N ILE A 121 -12.56 -6.09 6.86
CA ILE A 121 -13.93 -5.63 6.61
C ILE A 121 -14.20 -5.33 5.14
N ILE A 122 -13.26 -4.69 4.42
CA ILE A 122 -13.44 -4.40 2.99
C ILE A 122 -13.74 -5.66 2.18
N ASP A 123 -12.97 -6.74 2.39
CA ASP A 123 -13.17 -7.95 1.62
C ASP A 123 -14.47 -8.66 1.99
N ILE A 124 -15.00 -8.44 3.18
CA ILE A 124 -16.34 -8.92 3.57
C ILE A 124 -17.41 -8.06 2.89
N LEU A 125 -17.33 -6.73 3.02
CA LEU A 125 -18.30 -5.79 2.44
C LEU A 125 -18.45 -5.94 0.94
N LYS A 126 -17.38 -6.15 0.20
CA LYS A 126 -17.40 -6.40 -1.26
C LYS A 126 -18.32 -7.55 -1.68
N ASN A 127 -18.63 -8.46 -0.78
CA ASN A 127 -19.45 -9.63 -1.05
C ASN A 127 -20.84 -9.53 -0.41
N THR A 128 -21.21 -8.37 0.15
CA THR A 128 -22.54 -8.09 0.69
C THR A 128 -23.44 -7.48 -0.37
N LYS A 129 -24.77 -7.52 -0.13
CA LYS A 129 -25.79 -6.86 -0.94
C LYS A 129 -25.56 -5.35 -1.11
N TYR A 130 -24.91 -4.72 -0.16
CA TYR A 130 -24.63 -3.27 -0.16
C TYR A 130 -23.67 -2.83 -1.28
N PHE A 131 -22.86 -3.76 -1.83
CA PHE A 131 -21.85 -3.47 -2.82
C PHE A 131 -21.94 -4.37 -4.07
N GLU A 132 -23.14 -4.87 -4.41
CA GLU A 132 -23.35 -5.74 -5.60
C GLU A 132 -22.91 -5.04 -6.90
N ASN A 133 -23.17 -3.74 -7.02
CA ASN A 133 -22.90 -2.95 -8.22
C ASN A 133 -21.77 -1.92 -8.03
N SER A 134 -21.07 -1.94 -6.90
CA SER A 134 -20.06 -0.94 -6.55
C SER A 134 -18.90 -1.58 -5.78
N LYS A 135 -17.94 -0.75 -5.40
CA LYS A 135 -16.81 -1.19 -4.55
C LYS A 135 -16.74 -0.33 -3.30
N PRO A 136 -16.51 -0.94 -2.11
CA PRO A 136 -16.32 -0.16 -0.90
C PRO A 136 -14.98 0.60 -0.94
N PHE A 137 -15.02 1.91 -0.79
CA PHE A 137 -13.85 2.75 -0.60
C PHE A 137 -13.80 3.26 0.83
N ILE A 138 -12.63 3.17 1.45
CA ILE A 138 -12.41 3.60 2.84
C ILE A 138 -12.36 5.12 2.89
N VAL A 139 -13.17 5.72 3.75
CA VAL A 139 -13.09 7.15 4.07
C VAL A 139 -12.04 7.38 5.17
N HIS A 140 -12.05 6.55 6.21
CA HIS A 140 -11.08 6.56 7.30
C HIS A 140 -10.89 5.16 7.87
N ARG A 141 -9.95 4.99 8.79
CA ARG A 141 -9.66 3.68 9.37
C ARG A 141 -9.58 3.73 10.89
N LEU A 142 -9.94 2.61 11.51
CA LEU A 142 -9.64 2.29 12.90
C LEU A 142 -8.62 1.14 12.94
N ASP A 143 -7.85 1.07 14.00
CA ASP A 143 -6.93 -0.03 14.22
C ASP A 143 -7.69 -1.36 14.45
N LYS A 144 -7.00 -2.47 14.27
CA LYS A 144 -7.58 -3.80 14.37
C LYS A 144 -8.32 -4.02 15.70
N GLU A 145 -7.71 -3.61 16.80
CA GLU A 145 -8.23 -3.83 18.16
C GLU A 145 -9.20 -2.73 18.63
N THR A 146 -9.43 -1.70 17.82
CA THR A 146 -10.36 -0.63 18.11
C THR A 146 -11.73 -0.94 17.50
N SER A 147 -12.81 -0.78 18.26
CA SER A 147 -14.21 -0.81 17.78
C SER A 147 -14.73 0.59 17.53
N GLY A 148 -15.79 0.71 16.74
CA GLY A 148 -16.47 1.98 16.50
C GLY A 148 -16.90 2.16 15.04
N ALA A 149 -17.51 3.32 14.76
CA ALA A 149 -18.03 3.65 13.45
C ALA A 149 -16.91 3.81 12.40
N VAL A 150 -17.07 3.17 11.26
CA VAL A 150 -16.20 3.33 10.07
C VAL A 150 -17.09 3.50 8.85
N SER A 151 -16.80 4.54 8.06
CA SER A 151 -17.56 4.86 6.86
C SER A 151 -16.85 4.36 5.60
N TYR A 152 -17.65 3.90 4.66
CA TYR A 152 -17.22 3.47 3.32
C TYR A 152 -18.13 4.12 2.28
N THR A 153 -17.58 4.58 1.16
CA THR A 153 -18.36 5.13 0.06
C THR A 153 -18.61 4.08 -1.02
N HIS A 154 -19.72 4.25 -1.75
CA HIS A 154 -20.09 3.50 -2.95
C HIS A 154 -19.44 4.17 -4.16
N LEU A 155 -18.30 3.68 -4.64
CA LEU A 155 -17.64 4.17 -5.86
C LEU A 155 -17.50 3.06 -6.89
#